data_d028934434f634b29ee51e15dd2566a3
#
_entry.id   d028934434f634b29ee51e15dd2566a3
#
_cell.length_a   1.000
_cell.length_b   1.000
_cell.length_c   1.000
_cell.angle_alpha   90.00
_cell.angle_beta   90.00
_cell.angle_gamma   90.00
#
_symmetry.space_group_name_H-M   'P 1'
#
loop_
_entity.id
_entity.type
_entity.pdbx_description
1 polymer ?
#
loop_
_entity_poly.entity_id
_entity_poly.type
_entity_poly.pdbx_seq_one_letter_code
_entity_poly.pdbx_strand_id
1 'polypeptide(L)'
;MNHKAFTLIELLVVVAIIGILAAVGVVAYNGYTKSAKIAATKSQHKTITKFMQSEIMKCSLGQSNLELKRSNGASTNVSCDLSSVNTITLGSRFVDHFRGDGFKNPFNNPDNNGTVFSTTGNSPVLGQTRIVNAGGNKIQIVSKFDGSTGQWAGNQSEVLITEILDER
;
A
#
# COMPACT_ATOMS: atom_id res chain seq x y z
N MET A 1 -20.84 -35.39 47.54
CA MET A 1 -20.16 -34.84 46.34
C MET A 1 -18.71 -34.54 46.74
N ASN A 2 -17.72 -35.31 46.23
CA ASN A 2 -16.32 -35.06 46.54
C ASN A 2 -15.80 -33.90 45.67
N HIS A 3 -15.66 -32.75 46.24
CA HIS A 3 -15.00 -31.60 45.60
C HIS A 3 -13.50 -31.85 45.69
N LYS A 4 -12.87 -32.22 44.58
CA LYS A 4 -11.41 -32.21 44.47
C LYS A 4 -10.96 -30.75 44.49
N ALA A 5 -10.27 -30.32 45.51
CA ALA A 5 -9.64 -29.01 45.60
C ALA A 5 -8.34 -29.01 44.78
N PHE A 6 -8.11 -27.95 44.00
CA PHE A 6 -6.87 -27.74 43.26
C PHE A 6 -5.71 -27.50 44.22
N THR A 7 -4.58 -28.10 43.95
CA THR A 7 -3.38 -27.86 44.75
C THR A 7 -2.68 -26.57 44.30
N LEU A 8 -2.02 -25.90 45.20
CA LEU A 8 -1.28 -24.67 44.94
C LEU A 8 -0.16 -24.88 43.91
N ILE A 9 0.46 -26.05 43.89
CA ILE A 9 1.52 -26.36 42.94
C ILE A 9 0.98 -26.60 41.52
N GLU A 10 -0.19 -27.20 41.36
CA GLU A 10 -0.82 -27.38 40.05
C GLU A 10 -1.14 -26.00 39.40
N LEU A 11 -1.63 -25.02 40.17
CA LEU A 11 -1.86 -23.70 39.70
C LEU A 11 -0.57 -22.97 39.31
N LEU A 12 0.47 -23.09 40.14
CA LEU A 12 1.76 -22.44 39.91
C LEU A 12 2.46 -22.95 38.63
N VAL A 13 2.44 -24.27 38.40
CA VAL A 13 3.01 -24.86 37.18
C VAL A 13 2.23 -24.38 35.93
N VAL A 14 0.92 -24.33 35.98
CA VAL A 14 0.10 -23.88 34.86
C VAL A 14 0.41 -22.42 34.50
N VAL A 15 0.45 -21.51 35.47
CA VAL A 15 0.76 -20.10 35.18
C VAL A 15 2.19 -19.90 34.69
N ALA A 16 3.14 -20.70 35.17
CA ALA A 16 4.51 -20.66 34.68
C ALA A 16 4.61 -21.07 33.20
N ILE A 17 3.92 -22.16 32.82
CA ILE A 17 3.88 -22.62 31.43
C ILE A 17 3.20 -21.57 30.53
N ILE A 18 2.06 -21.03 30.94
CA ILE A 18 1.35 -19.97 30.18
C ILE A 18 2.26 -18.75 30.03
N GLY A 19 2.97 -18.33 31.07
CA GLY A 19 3.91 -17.21 31.03
C GLY A 19 5.02 -17.39 29.98
N ILE A 20 5.63 -18.57 29.94
CA ILE A 20 6.67 -18.89 28.93
C ILE A 20 6.09 -18.89 27.52
N LEU A 21 4.95 -19.55 27.31
CA LEU A 21 4.30 -19.60 26.00
C LEU A 21 3.85 -18.22 25.52
N ALA A 22 3.33 -17.39 26.40
CA ALA A 22 2.94 -16.03 26.07
C ALA A 22 4.15 -15.18 25.67
N ALA A 23 5.27 -15.27 26.38
CA ALA A 23 6.49 -14.51 26.08
C ALA A 23 7.02 -14.83 24.67
N VAL A 24 7.10 -16.10 24.29
CA VAL A 24 7.54 -16.53 22.96
C VAL A 24 6.50 -16.18 21.90
N GLY A 25 5.22 -16.37 22.19
CA GLY A 25 4.11 -16.13 21.29
C GLY A 25 4.02 -14.66 20.82
N VAL A 26 4.22 -13.70 21.73
CA VAL A 26 4.16 -12.27 21.38
C VAL A 26 5.26 -11.87 20.40
N VAL A 27 6.48 -12.34 20.58
CA VAL A 27 7.61 -12.03 19.69
C VAL A 27 7.37 -12.59 18.29
N ALA A 28 6.95 -13.85 18.20
CA ALA A 28 6.64 -14.51 16.93
C ALA A 28 5.48 -13.83 16.20
N TYR A 29 4.41 -13.44 16.93
CA TYR A 29 3.25 -12.75 16.37
C TYR A 29 3.63 -11.40 15.78
N ASN A 30 4.44 -10.60 16.47
CA ASN A 30 4.89 -9.30 15.98
C ASN A 30 5.74 -9.43 14.69
N GLY A 31 6.62 -10.42 14.62
CA GLY A 31 7.39 -10.70 13.41
C GLY A 31 6.51 -11.11 12.23
N TYR A 32 5.53 -11.98 12.47
CA TYR A 32 4.58 -12.41 11.45
C TYR A 32 3.72 -11.26 10.93
N THR A 33 3.15 -10.46 11.82
CA THR A 33 2.31 -9.31 11.43
C THR A 33 3.09 -8.26 10.63
N LYS A 34 4.36 -7.98 11.00
CA LYS A 34 5.23 -7.10 10.21
C LYS A 34 5.45 -7.66 8.80
N SER A 35 5.80 -8.93 8.69
CA SER A 35 6.03 -9.59 7.40
C SER A 35 4.78 -9.59 6.52
N ALA A 36 3.61 -9.83 7.09
CA ALA A 36 2.33 -9.78 6.38
C ALA A 36 2.03 -8.37 5.83
N LYS A 37 2.29 -7.32 6.62
CA LYS A 37 2.12 -5.92 6.18
C LYS A 37 3.06 -5.54 5.05
N ILE A 38 4.32 -6.00 5.11
CA ILE A 38 5.31 -5.83 4.04
C ILE A 38 4.82 -6.52 2.76
N ALA A 39 4.38 -7.77 2.85
CA ALA A 39 3.85 -8.52 1.71
C ALA A 39 2.60 -7.84 1.11
N ALA A 40 1.70 -7.34 1.93
CA ALA A 40 0.52 -6.59 1.50
C ALA A 40 0.91 -5.32 0.73
N THR A 41 1.87 -4.52 1.22
CA THR A 41 2.35 -3.32 0.53
C THR A 41 2.97 -3.66 -0.83
N LYS A 42 3.79 -4.70 -0.91
CA LYS A 42 4.39 -5.17 -2.18
C LYS A 42 3.33 -5.65 -3.16
N SER A 43 2.30 -6.35 -2.68
CA SER A 43 1.17 -6.79 -3.50
C SER A 43 0.36 -5.62 -4.04
N GLN A 44 0.07 -4.62 -3.20
CA GLN A 44 -0.59 -3.37 -3.63
C GLN A 44 0.20 -2.65 -4.71
N HIS A 45 1.51 -2.47 -4.54
CA HIS A 45 2.38 -1.87 -5.56
C HIS A 45 2.24 -2.58 -6.91
N LYS A 46 2.33 -3.91 -6.91
CA LYS A 46 2.21 -4.73 -8.12
C LYS A 46 0.83 -4.58 -8.79
N THR A 47 -0.23 -4.54 -7.99
CA THR A 47 -1.61 -4.36 -8.48
C THR A 47 -1.78 -2.98 -9.12
N ILE A 48 -1.34 -1.92 -8.44
CA ILE A 48 -1.38 -0.54 -8.92
C ILE A 48 -0.62 -0.42 -10.25
N THR A 49 0.61 -0.93 -10.30
CA THR A 49 1.46 -0.90 -11.50
C THR A 49 0.79 -1.57 -12.69
N LYS A 50 0.31 -2.80 -12.52
CA LYS A 50 -0.34 -3.55 -13.59
C LYS A 50 -1.62 -2.87 -14.07
N PHE A 51 -2.44 -2.39 -13.16
CA PHE A 51 -3.67 -1.69 -13.50
C PHE A 51 -3.37 -0.43 -14.31
N MET A 52 -2.46 0.43 -13.83
CA MET A 52 -2.10 1.66 -14.55
C MET A 52 -1.53 1.38 -15.94
N GLN A 53 -0.64 0.39 -16.06
CA GLN A 53 -0.11 -0.02 -17.35
C GLN A 53 -1.20 -0.48 -18.30
N SER A 54 -2.15 -1.31 -17.83
CA SER A 54 -3.26 -1.80 -18.64
C SER A 54 -4.19 -0.68 -19.09
N GLU A 55 -4.48 0.28 -18.22
CA GLU A 55 -5.35 1.42 -18.56
C GLU A 55 -4.68 2.36 -19.58
N ILE A 56 -3.42 2.72 -19.36
CA ILE A 56 -2.68 3.57 -20.31
C ILE A 56 -2.58 2.89 -21.69
N MET A 57 -2.35 1.58 -21.72
CA MET A 57 -2.32 0.83 -22.98
C MET A 57 -3.65 0.86 -23.73
N LYS A 58 -4.80 0.88 -23.05
CA LYS A 58 -6.11 1.03 -23.71
C LYS A 58 -6.19 2.35 -24.49
N CYS A 59 -5.66 3.43 -23.92
CA CYS A 59 -5.59 4.71 -24.65
C CYS A 59 -4.69 4.61 -25.88
N SER A 60 -3.53 4.00 -25.78
CA SER A 60 -2.62 3.78 -26.93
C SER A 60 -3.24 2.91 -28.02
N LEU A 61 -4.20 2.04 -27.67
CA LEU A 61 -4.97 1.22 -28.60
C LEU A 61 -6.18 1.95 -29.21
N GLY A 62 -6.35 3.26 -28.95
CA GLY A 62 -7.37 4.10 -29.55
C GLY A 62 -8.65 4.27 -28.73
N GLN A 63 -8.66 3.85 -27.46
CA GLN A 63 -9.78 4.14 -26.60
C GLN A 63 -9.82 5.64 -26.24
N SER A 64 -10.98 6.27 -26.35
CA SER A 64 -11.11 7.71 -26.12
C SER A 64 -11.15 8.09 -24.63
N ASN A 65 -11.61 7.20 -23.78
CA ASN A 65 -11.76 7.44 -22.35
C ASN A 65 -11.45 6.20 -21.52
N LEU A 66 -10.91 6.40 -20.33
CA LEU A 66 -10.76 5.40 -19.29
C LEU A 66 -11.91 5.50 -18.30
N GLU A 67 -12.47 4.37 -17.87
CA GLU A 67 -13.44 4.33 -16.80
C GLU A 67 -12.71 4.10 -15.47
N LEU A 68 -12.60 5.16 -14.67
CA LEU A 68 -11.96 5.11 -13.36
C LEU A 68 -13.00 5.39 -12.26
N LYS A 69 -12.65 5.09 -11.03
CA LYS A 69 -13.44 5.46 -9.85
C LYS A 69 -12.98 6.80 -9.28
N ARG A 70 -13.90 7.51 -8.66
CA ARG A 70 -13.58 8.62 -7.76
C ARG A 70 -13.31 8.08 -6.37
N SER A 71 -12.72 8.90 -5.50
CA SER A 71 -12.43 8.54 -4.10
C SER A 71 -13.67 8.13 -3.28
N ASN A 72 -14.88 8.52 -3.72
CA ASN A 72 -16.16 8.10 -3.14
C ASN A 72 -16.71 6.79 -3.75
N GLY A 73 -15.98 6.14 -4.64
CA GLY A 73 -16.37 4.88 -5.30
C GLY A 73 -17.21 5.04 -6.57
N ALA A 74 -17.68 6.25 -6.90
CA ALA A 74 -18.47 6.48 -8.11
C ALA A 74 -17.60 6.40 -9.37
N SER A 75 -18.10 5.80 -10.46
CA SER A 75 -17.42 5.76 -11.77
C SER A 75 -17.30 7.15 -12.38
N THR A 76 -16.21 7.37 -13.10
CA THR A 76 -15.94 8.60 -13.86
C THR A 76 -15.14 8.27 -15.12
N ASN A 77 -15.44 8.97 -16.21
CA ASN A 77 -14.67 8.88 -17.45
C ASN A 77 -13.51 9.89 -17.41
N VAL A 78 -12.33 9.43 -17.76
CA VAL A 78 -11.11 10.25 -17.87
C VAL A 78 -10.64 10.18 -19.31
N SER A 79 -10.51 11.33 -19.96
CA SER A 79 -10.08 11.39 -21.36
C SER A 79 -8.68 10.83 -21.56
N CYS A 80 -8.49 10.10 -22.64
CA CYS A 80 -7.17 9.65 -23.11
C CYS A 80 -6.37 10.74 -23.82
N ASP A 81 -6.98 11.89 -24.12
CA ASP A 81 -6.30 12.99 -24.81
C ASP A 81 -5.37 13.74 -23.84
N LEU A 82 -4.06 13.75 -24.16
CA LEU A 82 -3.02 14.45 -23.40
C LEU A 82 -3.23 15.97 -23.32
N SER A 83 -3.91 16.57 -24.30
CA SER A 83 -4.21 18.01 -24.29
C SER A 83 -5.25 18.37 -23.22
N SER A 84 -6.16 17.44 -22.93
CA SER A 84 -7.22 17.60 -21.92
C SER A 84 -6.82 17.06 -20.55
N VAL A 85 -6.07 15.94 -20.52
CA VAL A 85 -5.66 15.27 -19.29
C VAL A 85 -4.17 14.98 -19.35
N ASN A 86 -3.38 15.88 -18.80
CA ASN A 86 -1.92 15.69 -18.71
C ASN A 86 -1.56 14.58 -17.68
N THR A 87 -0.30 14.17 -17.69
CA THR A 87 0.24 13.10 -16.81
C THR A 87 0.03 13.36 -15.32
N ILE A 88 0.05 14.63 -14.89
CA ILE A 88 -0.21 15.03 -13.50
C ILE A 88 -1.67 14.74 -13.14
N THR A 89 -2.60 15.17 -13.98
CA THR A 89 -4.04 14.96 -13.77
C THR A 89 -4.36 13.48 -13.81
N LEU A 90 -3.79 12.72 -14.75
CA LEU A 90 -3.98 11.27 -14.84
C LEU A 90 -3.49 10.55 -13.57
N GLY A 91 -2.30 10.88 -13.08
CA GLY A 91 -1.79 10.32 -11.83
C GLY A 91 -2.71 10.58 -10.63
N SER A 92 -3.27 11.78 -10.54
CA SER A 92 -4.26 12.12 -9.52
C SER A 92 -5.54 11.28 -9.65
N ARG A 93 -6.03 11.06 -10.89
CA ARG A 93 -7.22 10.22 -11.16
C ARG A 93 -7.00 8.76 -10.76
N PHE A 94 -5.80 8.22 -10.99
CA PHE A 94 -5.46 6.88 -10.52
C PHE A 94 -5.43 6.80 -8.99
N VAL A 95 -4.93 7.80 -8.30
CA VAL A 95 -5.01 7.85 -6.82
C VAL A 95 -6.46 7.82 -6.34
N ASP A 96 -7.34 8.62 -6.96
CA ASP A 96 -8.76 8.62 -6.63
C ASP A 96 -9.40 7.25 -6.89
N HIS A 97 -9.01 6.58 -7.98
CA HIS A 97 -9.48 5.23 -8.31
C HIS A 97 -9.12 4.22 -7.21
N PHE A 98 -7.86 4.15 -6.80
CA PHE A 98 -7.42 3.21 -5.77
C PHE A 98 -8.00 3.53 -4.39
N ARG A 99 -8.25 4.80 -4.08
CA ARG A 99 -8.99 5.18 -2.87
C ARG A 99 -10.44 4.72 -2.93
N GLY A 100 -11.10 4.88 -4.09
CA GLY A 100 -12.45 4.41 -4.34
C GLY A 100 -12.57 2.87 -4.30
N ASP A 101 -11.49 2.15 -4.63
CA ASP A 101 -11.37 0.69 -4.49
C ASP A 101 -11.01 0.24 -3.06
N GLY A 102 -10.85 1.18 -2.14
CA GLY A 102 -10.59 0.87 -0.74
C GLY A 102 -9.15 0.50 -0.42
N PHE A 103 -8.18 0.87 -1.24
CA PHE A 103 -6.76 0.67 -0.95
C PHE A 103 -6.36 1.46 0.31
N LYS A 104 -5.92 0.74 1.34
CA LYS A 104 -5.53 1.30 2.63
C LYS A 104 -4.07 0.99 2.92
N ASN A 105 -3.46 1.81 3.77
CA ASN A 105 -2.12 1.56 4.27
C ASN A 105 -2.12 0.36 5.23
N PRO A 106 -1.41 -0.75 4.93
CA PRO A 106 -1.37 -1.93 5.80
C PRO A 106 -0.76 -1.67 7.18
N PHE A 107 0.00 -0.59 7.34
CA PHE A 107 0.64 -0.22 8.62
C PHE A 107 -0.19 0.71 9.48
N ASN A 108 -1.47 0.99 9.11
CA ASN A 108 -2.38 1.85 9.88
C ASN A 108 -1.76 3.22 10.23
N ASN A 109 -1.08 3.85 9.27
CA ASN A 109 -0.58 5.21 9.47
C ASN A 109 -1.77 6.18 9.65
N PRO A 110 -1.65 7.26 10.45
CA PRO A 110 -2.74 8.21 10.73
C PRO A 110 -3.47 8.73 9.48
N ASP A 111 -2.76 8.90 8.38
CA ASP A 111 -3.35 9.33 7.11
C ASP A 111 -4.19 8.24 6.42
N ASN A 112 -4.08 6.99 6.86
CA ASN A 112 -4.79 5.76 6.41
C ASN A 112 -5.02 5.63 4.88
N ASN A 113 -4.37 6.47 4.09
CA ASN A 113 -4.44 6.45 2.64
C ASN A 113 -3.39 5.48 2.10
N GLY A 114 -3.82 4.39 1.47
CA GLY A 114 -2.93 3.43 0.82
C GLY A 114 -2.23 4.05 -0.39
N THR A 115 -2.88 5.01 -1.06
CA THR A 115 -2.35 5.69 -2.24
C THR A 115 -2.40 7.20 -2.08
N VAL A 116 -1.33 7.88 -2.51
CA VAL A 116 -1.21 9.34 -2.49
C VAL A 116 -0.59 9.82 -3.79
N PHE A 117 -1.09 10.94 -4.31
CA PHE A 117 -0.45 11.64 -5.43
C PHE A 117 0.56 12.66 -4.90
N SER A 118 1.66 12.83 -5.63
CA SER A 118 2.65 13.87 -5.34
C SER A 118 3.25 14.40 -6.64
N THR A 119 3.31 15.72 -6.76
CA THR A 119 4.05 16.41 -7.83
C THR A 119 5.52 16.65 -7.47
N THR A 120 5.85 16.56 -6.20
CA THR A 120 7.20 16.75 -5.65
C THR A 120 7.63 15.44 -4.99
N GLY A 121 8.85 15.01 -5.24
CA GLY A 121 9.40 13.72 -4.83
C GLY A 121 9.51 13.45 -3.33
N ASN A 122 8.52 13.85 -2.54
CA ASN A 122 8.47 13.52 -1.12
C ASN A 122 8.29 12.02 -0.92
N SER A 123 9.10 11.43 -0.07
CA SER A 123 9.10 10.00 0.25
C SER A 123 7.75 9.52 0.76
N PRO A 124 7.27 8.34 0.32
CA PRO A 124 6.10 7.73 0.92
C PRO A 124 6.37 7.38 2.38
N VAL A 125 5.33 7.46 3.21
CA VAL A 125 5.38 6.88 4.56
C VAL A 125 5.30 5.36 4.47
N LEU A 126 5.68 4.68 5.55
CA LEU A 126 5.67 3.22 5.61
C LEU A 126 4.27 2.65 5.26
N GLY A 127 4.22 1.72 4.32
CA GLY A 127 3.00 1.09 3.81
C GLY A 127 2.24 1.90 2.75
N GLN A 128 2.69 3.10 2.42
CA GLN A 128 2.06 3.97 1.44
C GLN A 128 2.65 3.76 0.05
N THR A 129 1.79 3.82 -0.96
CA THR A 129 2.20 3.92 -2.36
C THR A 129 1.94 5.33 -2.86
N ARG A 130 2.97 5.98 -3.40
CA ARG A 130 2.87 7.28 -4.08
C ARG A 130 2.89 7.10 -5.58
N ILE A 131 2.01 7.83 -6.26
CA ILE A 131 2.04 8.02 -7.69
C ILE A 131 2.61 9.41 -7.92
N VAL A 132 3.75 9.50 -8.58
CA VAL A 132 4.55 10.73 -8.73
C VAL A 132 4.67 11.06 -10.21
N ASN A 133 4.50 12.33 -10.57
CA ASN A 133 4.89 12.79 -11.90
C ASN A 133 6.41 12.90 -11.96
N ALA A 134 7.04 12.07 -12.79
CA ALA A 134 8.50 12.04 -12.98
C ALA A 134 8.98 12.97 -14.11
N GLY A 135 8.07 13.76 -14.72
CA GLY A 135 8.35 14.60 -15.87
C GLY A 135 8.40 13.83 -17.20
N GLY A 136 8.37 14.52 -18.34
CA GLY A 136 8.52 13.92 -19.66
C GLY A 136 7.54 12.77 -19.94
N ASN A 137 6.26 12.93 -19.62
CA ASN A 137 5.23 11.89 -19.76
C ASN A 137 5.50 10.60 -18.96
N LYS A 138 6.22 10.70 -17.84
CA LYS A 138 6.53 9.57 -16.98
C LYS A 138 5.76 9.65 -15.67
N ILE A 139 5.19 8.53 -15.27
CA ILE A 139 4.59 8.32 -13.95
C ILE A 139 5.46 7.32 -13.19
N GLN A 140 5.86 7.70 -12.00
CA GLN A 140 6.62 6.83 -11.11
C GLN A 140 5.73 6.37 -9.95
N ILE A 141 5.71 5.07 -9.68
CA ILE A 141 5.01 4.45 -8.58
C ILE A 141 6.05 4.09 -7.53
N VAL A 142 5.92 4.64 -6.34
CA VAL A 142 6.88 4.47 -5.25
C VAL A 142 6.16 3.94 -4.02
N SER A 143 6.54 2.76 -3.54
CA SER A 143 5.97 2.16 -2.32
C SER A 143 7.05 1.91 -1.29
N LYS A 144 6.83 2.38 -0.06
CA LYS A 144 7.73 2.11 1.07
C LYS A 144 7.17 0.96 1.89
N PHE A 145 7.94 -0.12 2.06
CA PHE A 145 7.50 -1.34 2.74
C PHE A 145 8.34 -1.70 3.97
N ASP A 146 9.52 -1.14 4.17
CA ASP A 146 10.36 -1.34 5.35
C ASP A 146 11.11 -0.05 5.71
N GLY A 147 11.79 -0.06 6.85
CA GLY A 147 12.62 1.04 7.35
C GLY A 147 11.96 1.89 8.43
N SER A 148 12.78 2.64 9.14
CA SER A 148 12.35 3.64 10.12
C SER A 148 11.73 4.86 9.42
N THR A 149 10.96 5.66 10.15
CA THR A 149 10.22 6.86 9.69
C THR A 149 11.12 8.03 9.25
N GLY A 150 12.25 7.76 8.61
CA GLY A 150 13.18 8.74 8.11
C GLY A 150 12.95 9.11 6.64
N GLN A 151 13.44 10.29 6.24
CA GLN A 151 13.43 10.76 4.86
C GLN A 151 14.08 9.73 3.93
N TRP A 152 13.56 9.67 2.72
CA TRP A 152 14.07 8.83 1.65
C TRP A 152 15.58 9.10 1.38
N ALA A 153 16.43 8.23 1.85
CA ALA A 153 17.88 8.29 1.67
C ALA A 153 18.35 7.36 0.54
N GLY A 154 17.53 7.11 -0.46
CA GLY A 154 17.94 6.34 -1.65
C GLY A 154 18.19 4.85 -1.43
N ASN A 155 17.83 4.29 -0.27
CA ASN A 155 18.04 2.87 -0.01
C ASN A 155 16.93 2.04 -0.68
N GLN A 156 17.24 1.48 -1.85
CA GLN A 156 16.30 0.65 -2.64
C GLN A 156 15.84 -0.62 -1.93
N SER A 157 16.51 -1.02 -0.85
CA SER A 157 16.11 -2.20 -0.08
C SER A 157 14.78 -2.03 0.70
N GLU A 158 14.33 -0.78 0.88
CA GLU A 158 13.11 -0.44 1.65
C GLU A 158 11.96 0.07 0.79
N VAL A 159 12.21 0.31 -0.49
CA VAL A 159 11.28 0.97 -1.42
C VAL A 159 11.19 0.20 -2.72
N LEU A 160 9.96 0.04 -3.25
CA LEU A 160 9.74 -0.39 -4.63
C LEU A 160 9.49 0.83 -5.50
N ILE A 161 10.16 0.91 -6.64
CA ILE A 161 9.98 1.97 -7.64
C ILE A 161 9.69 1.33 -8.97
N THR A 162 8.60 1.75 -9.61
CA THR A 162 8.27 1.37 -10.99
C THR A 162 7.95 2.62 -11.79
N GLU A 163 8.54 2.75 -12.97
CA GLU A 163 8.29 3.84 -13.91
C GLU A 163 7.36 3.36 -15.03
N ILE A 164 6.38 4.15 -15.38
CA ILE A 164 5.44 3.91 -16.48
C ILE A 164 5.53 5.10 -17.42
N LEU A 165 5.73 4.83 -18.72
CA LEU A 165 5.61 5.82 -19.76
C LEU A 165 4.13 6.05 -20.08
N ASP A 166 3.73 7.30 -20.19
CA ASP A 166 2.42 7.72 -20.67
C ASP A 166 2.53 7.95 -22.18
N GLU A 167 2.26 6.90 -22.93
CA GLU A 167 2.39 6.85 -24.40
C GLU A 167 1.06 7.16 -25.12
N ARG A 168 0.14 7.84 -24.45
CA ARG A 168 -1.16 8.23 -25.04
C ARG A 168 -1.00 9.20 -26.18
#